data_86acfef338bcdc37997310e512bd6cad
#
_entry.id   86acfef338bcdc37997310e512bd6cad
#
_cell.length_a   1.000
_cell.length_b   1.000
_cell.length_c   1.000
_cell.angle_alpha   90.00
_cell.angle_beta   90.00
_cell.angle_gamma   90.00
#
_symmetry.space_group_name_H-M   'P 1'
#
loop_
_entity.id
_entity.type
_entity.pdbx_description
1 polymer ?
#
loop_
_entity_poly.entity_id
_entity_poly.type
_entity_poly.pdbx_seq_one_letter_code
_entity_poly.pdbx_strand_id
1 'polypeptide(L)'
;MKDADIILATGGPGMVKAAYSSGKPALGVGAGNTPAIIDETADIKLAVNSIIHSKTFDNGMICASEQSVTVLAPVYEAVKKEFKYRGCYFLKPDEIEKVRKTILINGSLNAKIVGQSAFKIAQMA
;
A
#
# COMPACT_ATOMS: atom_id res chain seq x y z
N MET A 1 -20.32 -17.33 -5.19
CA MET A 1 -20.72 -17.53 -3.78
C MET A 1 -21.89 -18.50 -3.62
N LYS A 2 -22.87 -18.49 -4.53
CA LYS A 2 -24.07 -19.35 -4.39
C LYS A 2 -23.75 -20.86 -4.41
N ASP A 3 -22.76 -21.26 -5.19
CA ASP A 3 -22.40 -22.67 -5.42
C ASP A 3 -21.30 -23.20 -4.47
N ALA A 4 -20.90 -22.39 -3.48
CA ALA A 4 -19.90 -22.76 -2.48
C ALA A 4 -20.57 -23.25 -1.20
N ASP A 5 -19.99 -24.26 -0.54
CA ASP A 5 -20.43 -24.73 0.77
C ASP A 5 -19.96 -23.82 1.90
N ILE A 6 -18.75 -23.26 1.75
CA ILE A 6 -18.16 -22.26 2.66
C ILE A 6 -17.44 -21.19 1.83
N ILE A 7 -17.45 -19.95 2.30
CA ILE A 7 -16.84 -18.81 1.64
C ILE A 7 -15.69 -18.27 2.49
N LEU A 8 -14.51 -18.19 1.91
CA LEU A 8 -13.39 -17.41 2.44
C LEU A 8 -13.21 -16.17 1.55
N ALA A 9 -13.50 -14.98 2.08
CA ALA A 9 -13.47 -13.74 1.32
C ALA A 9 -12.50 -12.75 1.94
N THR A 10 -11.50 -12.31 1.17
CA THR A 10 -10.59 -11.22 1.54
C THR A 10 -10.78 -10.08 0.55
N GLY A 11 -11.11 -8.89 1.03
CA GLY A 11 -11.31 -7.75 0.14
C GLY A 11 -11.93 -6.55 0.82
N GLY A 12 -12.35 -5.58 0.01
CA GLY A 12 -13.00 -4.37 0.51
C GLY A 12 -14.37 -4.63 1.17
N PRO A 13 -14.92 -3.63 1.88
CA PRO A 13 -16.18 -3.77 2.65
C PRO A 13 -17.34 -4.35 1.84
N GLY A 14 -17.43 -4.01 0.55
CA GLY A 14 -18.47 -4.53 -0.35
C GLY A 14 -18.40 -6.05 -0.55
N MET A 15 -17.18 -6.60 -0.71
CA MET A 15 -16.99 -8.05 -0.86
C MET A 15 -17.30 -8.79 0.44
N VAL A 16 -16.85 -8.29 1.57
CA VAL A 16 -17.13 -8.87 2.89
C VAL A 16 -18.63 -8.88 3.17
N LYS A 17 -19.32 -7.77 2.89
CA LYS A 17 -20.77 -7.68 3.00
C LYS A 17 -21.48 -8.69 2.09
N ALA A 18 -21.03 -8.82 0.84
CA ALA A 18 -21.61 -9.78 -0.10
C ALA A 18 -21.40 -11.23 0.36
N ALA A 19 -20.24 -11.55 0.94
CA ALA A 19 -19.96 -12.88 1.50
C ALA A 19 -20.91 -13.23 2.64
N TYR A 20 -21.05 -12.35 3.61
CA TYR A 20 -21.96 -12.57 4.75
C TYR A 20 -23.44 -12.55 4.35
N SER A 21 -23.80 -11.81 3.31
CA SER A 21 -25.18 -11.75 2.80
C SER A 21 -25.54 -12.90 1.84
N SER A 22 -24.60 -13.80 1.56
CA SER A 22 -24.82 -14.90 0.61
C SER A 22 -25.73 -16.02 1.11
N GLY A 23 -26.01 -16.06 2.42
CA GLY A 23 -26.74 -17.16 3.08
C GLY A 23 -25.91 -18.44 3.28
N LYS A 24 -24.59 -18.37 3.06
CA LYS A 24 -23.64 -19.47 3.27
C LYS A 24 -22.72 -19.17 4.45
N PRO A 25 -22.15 -20.19 5.11
CA PRO A 25 -21.06 -19.97 6.06
C PRO A 25 -19.93 -19.18 5.41
N ALA A 26 -19.52 -18.07 6.03
CA ALA A 26 -18.53 -17.17 5.45
C ALA A 26 -17.54 -16.68 6.51
N LEU A 27 -16.26 -16.63 6.12
CA LEU A 27 -15.17 -15.97 6.84
C LEU A 27 -14.73 -14.78 5.99
N GLY A 28 -15.10 -13.57 6.41
CA GLY A 28 -14.78 -12.33 5.70
C GLY A 28 -13.67 -11.56 6.39
N VAL A 29 -12.63 -11.20 5.62
CA VAL A 29 -11.52 -10.37 6.06
C VAL A 29 -11.54 -9.07 5.26
N GLY A 30 -11.59 -7.93 5.96
CA GLY A 30 -11.67 -6.60 5.38
C GLY A 30 -10.31 -6.05 4.93
N ALA A 31 -10.32 -4.74 4.59
CA ALA A 31 -9.13 -4.02 4.21
C ALA A 31 -8.13 -3.93 5.38
N GLY A 32 -6.86 -4.16 5.06
CA GLY A 32 -5.74 -3.97 5.98
C GLY A 32 -5.00 -2.67 5.73
N ASN A 33 -4.20 -2.27 6.70
CA ASN A 33 -3.20 -1.23 6.58
C ASN A 33 -1.94 -1.75 7.28
N THR A 34 -0.86 -1.93 6.53
CA THR A 34 0.35 -2.58 7.02
C THR A 34 1.42 -1.51 7.31
N PRO A 35 1.59 -1.06 8.57
CA PRO A 35 2.68 -0.18 8.96
C PRO A 35 3.96 -0.97 9.18
N ALA A 36 5.11 -0.42 8.77
CA ALA A 36 6.42 -0.88 9.18
C ALA A 36 7.02 0.10 10.20
N ILE A 37 7.75 -0.41 11.18
CA ILE A 37 8.46 0.41 12.18
C ILE A 37 9.95 0.13 12.03
N ILE A 38 10.75 1.19 11.94
CA ILE A 38 12.23 1.12 11.93
C ILE A 38 12.74 1.86 13.15
N ASP A 39 13.36 1.13 14.05
CA ASP A 39 14.00 1.64 15.25
C ASP A 39 15.54 1.65 15.12
N GLU A 40 16.25 2.07 16.15
CA GLU A 40 17.71 2.15 16.19
C GLU A 40 18.43 0.80 16.21
N THR A 41 17.71 -0.30 16.45
CA THR A 41 18.29 -1.66 16.44
C THR A 41 18.21 -2.32 15.08
N ALA A 42 17.49 -1.70 14.12
CA ALA A 42 17.29 -2.25 12.79
C ALA A 42 18.55 -2.17 11.92
N ASP A 43 18.78 -3.21 11.11
CA ASP A 43 19.67 -3.09 9.94
C ASP A 43 18.95 -2.23 8.88
N ILE A 44 19.32 -0.97 8.80
CA ILE A 44 18.66 0.03 7.94
C ILE A 44 18.71 -0.39 6.47
N LYS A 45 19.85 -0.95 6.01
CA LYS A 45 19.99 -1.36 4.61
C LYS A 45 19.05 -2.51 4.27
N LEU A 46 18.98 -3.50 5.13
CA LEU A 46 18.11 -4.66 4.98
C LEU A 46 16.64 -4.23 5.07
N ALA A 47 16.28 -3.43 6.08
CA ALA A 47 14.91 -2.96 6.31
C ALA A 47 14.37 -2.17 5.10
N VAL A 48 15.12 -1.16 4.65
CA VAL A 48 14.73 -0.34 3.49
C VAL A 48 14.64 -1.17 2.22
N ASN A 49 15.61 -2.07 1.99
CA ASN A 49 15.56 -2.96 0.83
C ASN A 49 14.32 -3.83 0.83
N SER A 50 14.00 -4.45 1.95
CA SER A 50 12.84 -5.34 2.09
C SER A 50 11.53 -4.59 1.88
N ILE A 51 11.39 -3.40 2.45
CA ILE A 51 10.20 -2.54 2.28
C ILE A 51 10.03 -2.16 0.79
N ILE A 52 11.10 -1.75 0.11
CA ILE A 52 11.02 -1.38 -1.31
C ILE A 52 10.60 -2.59 -2.14
N HIS A 53 11.23 -3.75 -1.97
CA HIS A 53 10.86 -4.96 -2.70
C HIS A 53 9.42 -5.38 -2.46
N SER A 54 8.97 -5.36 -1.21
CA SER A 54 7.60 -5.66 -0.85
C SER A 54 6.62 -4.66 -1.48
N LYS A 55 6.88 -3.35 -1.34
CA LYS A 55 5.96 -2.32 -1.82
C LYS A 55 5.92 -2.18 -3.33
N THR A 56 7.01 -2.45 -4.03
CA THR A 56 7.06 -2.35 -5.51
C THR A 56 6.64 -3.63 -6.21
N PHE A 57 6.51 -4.73 -5.49
CA PHE A 57 5.97 -5.96 -6.05
C PHE A 57 4.59 -5.71 -6.64
N ASP A 58 4.38 -6.17 -7.87
CA ASP A 58 3.15 -5.99 -8.64
C ASP A 58 2.64 -4.53 -8.66
N ASN A 59 3.57 -3.57 -8.77
CA ASN A 59 3.29 -2.13 -8.72
C ASN A 59 2.48 -1.69 -7.47
N GLY A 60 2.68 -2.35 -6.34
CA GLY A 60 2.04 -2.01 -5.07
C GLY A 60 0.59 -2.44 -4.95
N MET A 61 0.12 -3.36 -5.78
CA MET A 61 -1.26 -3.84 -5.75
C MET A 61 -1.56 -4.77 -4.57
N ILE A 62 -0.53 -5.45 -4.04
CA ILE A 62 -0.71 -6.37 -2.93
C ILE A 62 -1.06 -5.62 -1.64
N CYS A 63 -2.18 -5.98 -1.03
CA CYS A 63 -2.68 -5.39 0.22
C CYS A 63 -1.78 -5.66 1.44
N ALA A 64 -0.95 -6.70 1.39
CA ALA A 64 0.00 -7.06 2.45
C ALA A 64 1.30 -6.23 2.42
N SER A 65 1.55 -5.44 1.36
CA SER A 65 2.72 -4.56 1.29
C SER A 65 2.58 -3.35 2.23
N GLU A 66 3.70 -2.83 2.68
CA GLU A 66 3.74 -1.71 3.63
C GLU A 66 3.05 -0.46 3.06
N GLN A 67 2.13 0.10 3.84
CA GLN A 67 1.39 1.33 3.48
C GLN A 67 2.02 2.58 4.09
N SER A 68 2.72 2.42 5.20
CA SER A 68 3.44 3.49 5.89
C SER A 68 4.69 2.96 6.55
N VAL A 69 5.67 3.85 6.75
CA VAL A 69 6.90 3.54 7.47
C VAL A 69 7.07 4.56 8.60
N THR A 70 6.98 4.09 9.83
CA THR A 70 7.27 4.88 11.02
C THR A 70 8.73 4.70 11.37
N VAL A 71 9.48 5.78 11.46
CA VAL A 71 10.92 5.75 11.73
C VAL A 71 11.20 6.54 13.01
N LEU A 72 11.93 5.96 13.96
CA LEU A 72 12.33 6.67 15.16
C LEU A 72 13.32 7.79 14.82
N ALA A 73 13.21 8.90 15.55
CA ALA A 73 13.97 10.11 15.29
C ALA A 73 15.49 9.91 15.16
N PRO A 74 16.17 9.09 16.02
CA PRO A 74 17.62 8.89 15.93
C PRO A 74 18.10 8.32 14.58
N VAL A 75 17.28 7.54 13.89
CA VAL A 75 17.65 6.87 12.63
C VAL A 75 16.95 7.45 11.39
N TYR A 76 16.08 8.44 11.57
CA TYR A 76 15.25 8.99 10.51
C TYR A 76 16.05 9.46 9.28
N GLU A 77 17.09 10.26 9.49
CA GLU A 77 17.88 10.79 8.36
C GLU A 77 18.67 9.69 7.63
N ALA A 78 19.19 8.69 8.35
CA ALA A 78 19.88 7.55 7.76
C ALA A 78 18.92 6.70 6.91
N VAL A 79 17.73 6.42 7.41
CA VAL A 79 16.69 5.68 6.70
C VAL A 79 16.24 6.45 5.44
N LYS A 80 15.99 7.74 5.57
CA LYS A 80 15.58 8.59 4.43
C LYS A 80 16.66 8.67 3.34
N LYS A 81 17.93 8.73 3.76
CA LYS A 81 19.08 8.70 2.84
C LYS A 81 19.15 7.37 2.10
N GLU A 82 18.94 6.25 2.79
CA GLU A 82 18.94 4.92 2.19
C GLU A 82 17.79 4.73 1.18
N PHE A 83 16.59 5.20 1.49
CA PHE A 83 15.48 5.21 0.51
C PHE A 83 15.85 5.99 -0.76
N LYS A 84 16.42 7.19 -0.62
CA LYS A 84 16.88 7.99 -1.76
C LYS A 84 17.97 7.28 -2.56
N TYR A 85 18.94 6.69 -1.89
CA TYR A 85 20.03 5.93 -2.52
C TYR A 85 19.50 4.78 -3.38
N ARG A 86 18.40 4.14 -2.96
CA ARG A 86 17.74 3.06 -3.69
C ARG A 86 16.72 3.53 -4.72
N GLY A 87 16.69 4.82 -5.04
CA GLY A 87 15.87 5.38 -6.12
C GLY A 87 14.47 5.83 -5.71
N CYS A 88 14.14 5.87 -4.42
CA CYS A 88 12.88 6.43 -3.96
C CYS A 88 12.90 7.95 -4.05
N TYR A 89 11.85 8.51 -4.62
CA TYR A 89 11.63 9.94 -4.68
C TYR A 89 10.66 10.40 -3.59
N PHE A 90 11.05 11.41 -2.84
CA PHE A 90 10.19 12.04 -1.83
C PHE A 90 9.52 13.26 -2.43
N LEU A 91 8.20 13.18 -2.57
CA LEU A 91 7.38 14.25 -3.14
C LEU A 91 7.49 15.55 -2.33
N LYS A 92 7.56 16.67 -3.02
CA LYS A 92 7.43 18.00 -2.43
C LYS A 92 5.96 18.33 -2.13
N PRO A 93 5.65 19.33 -1.28
CA PRO A 93 4.28 19.66 -0.93
C PRO A 93 3.34 19.91 -2.12
N ASP A 94 3.81 20.62 -3.14
CA ASP A 94 3.06 20.90 -4.37
C ASP A 94 2.85 19.62 -5.22
N GLU A 95 3.83 18.72 -5.25
CA GLU A 95 3.75 17.45 -5.95
C GLU A 95 2.78 16.48 -5.25
N ILE A 96 2.76 16.47 -3.91
CA ILE A 96 1.81 15.67 -3.13
C ILE A 96 0.37 15.97 -3.55
N GLU A 97 0.02 17.26 -3.69
CA GLU A 97 -1.33 17.64 -4.10
C GLU A 97 -1.67 17.21 -5.54
N LYS A 98 -0.72 17.28 -6.46
CA LYS A 98 -0.92 16.80 -7.84
C LYS A 98 -1.13 15.27 -7.86
N VAL A 99 -0.28 14.54 -7.17
CA VAL A 99 -0.40 13.07 -7.07
C VAL A 99 -1.71 12.70 -6.38
N ARG A 100 -2.07 13.35 -5.27
CA ARG A 100 -3.33 13.11 -4.56
C ARG A 100 -4.56 13.27 -5.47
N LYS A 101 -4.62 14.33 -6.27
CA LYS A 101 -5.69 14.58 -7.23
C LYS A 101 -5.73 13.55 -8.37
N THR A 102 -4.59 12.96 -8.70
CA THR A 102 -4.49 11.92 -9.72
C THR A 102 -4.95 10.56 -9.19
N ILE A 103 -4.56 10.21 -7.96
CA ILE A 103 -4.88 8.91 -7.38
C ILE A 103 -6.27 8.84 -6.74
N LEU A 104 -6.84 9.97 -6.36
CA LEU A 104 -8.18 10.05 -5.76
C LEU A 104 -9.12 10.89 -6.62
N ILE A 105 -10.25 10.33 -7.02
CA ILE A 105 -11.34 11.01 -7.71
C ILE A 105 -12.59 10.93 -6.84
N ASN A 106 -13.13 12.07 -6.44
CA ASN A 106 -14.32 12.16 -5.58
C ASN A 106 -14.22 11.30 -4.30
N GLY A 107 -13.03 11.27 -3.68
CA GLY A 107 -12.77 10.49 -2.46
C GLY A 107 -12.58 8.99 -2.67
N SER A 108 -12.65 8.51 -3.91
CA SER A 108 -12.44 7.11 -4.26
C SER A 108 -11.15 6.92 -5.05
N LEU A 109 -10.57 5.72 -4.98
CA LEU A 109 -9.37 5.39 -5.75
C LEU A 109 -9.67 5.49 -7.26
N ASN A 110 -8.82 6.19 -8.00
CA ASN A 110 -8.88 6.24 -9.46
C ASN A 110 -8.53 4.88 -10.06
N ALA A 111 -9.49 4.19 -10.64
CA ALA A 111 -9.27 2.87 -11.24
C ALA A 111 -8.18 2.86 -12.33
N LYS A 112 -7.91 4.00 -12.99
CA LYS A 112 -6.90 4.10 -14.04
C LYS A 112 -5.46 3.97 -13.55
N ILE A 113 -5.21 4.21 -12.25
CA ILE A 113 -3.85 4.09 -11.70
C ILE A 113 -3.56 2.70 -11.12
N VAL A 114 -4.57 1.85 -10.99
CA VAL A 114 -4.40 0.51 -10.42
C VAL A 114 -3.48 -0.32 -11.31
N GLY A 115 -2.44 -0.91 -10.71
CA GLY A 115 -1.42 -1.67 -11.41
C GLY A 115 -0.43 -0.87 -12.26
N GLN A 116 -0.55 0.46 -12.29
CA GLN A 116 0.40 1.31 -13.01
C GLN A 116 1.70 1.50 -12.21
N SER A 117 2.82 1.62 -12.93
CA SER A 117 4.10 1.92 -12.31
C SER A 117 4.11 3.34 -11.69
N ALA A 118 4.96 3.56 -10.68
CA ALA A 118 5.16 4.87 -10.08
C ALA A 118 5.53 5.93 -11.12
N PHE A 119 6.36 5.57 -12.12
CA PHE A 119 6.71 6.45 -13.23
C PHE A 119 5.47 6.87 -14.04
N LYS A 120 4.60 5.93 -14.37
CA LYS A 120 3.37 6.23 -15.12
C LYS A 120 2.43 7.13 -14.33
N ILE A 121 2.27 6.87 -13.04
CA ILE A 121 1.46 7.72 -12.15
C ILE A 121 2.04 9.13 -12.06
N ALA A 122 3.37 9.26 -11.95
CA ALA A 122 4.05 10.56 -11.96
C ALA A 122 3.82 11.33 -13.27
N GLN A 123 3.83 10.65 -14.43
CA GLN A 123 3.51 11.28 -15.71
C GLN A 123 2.06 11.76 -15.79
N MET A 124 1.13 11.07 -15.13
CA MET A 124 -0.29 11.46 -15.10
C MET A 124 -0.54 12.65 -14.17
N ALA A 125 0.31 12.84 -13.18
CA ALA A 125 0.18 13.90 -12.17
C ALA A 125 0.88 15.21 -12.58
#